data_e4c96fa6d9c9ce7f8a240626fda27a5d
#
_entry.id   e4c96fa6d9c9ce7f8a240626fda27a5d
#
_cell.length_a   1.000
_cell.length_b   1.000
_cell.length_c   1.000
_cell.angle_alpha   90.00
_cell.angle_beta   90.00
_cell.angle_gamma   90.00
#
_symmetry.space_group_name_H-M   'P 1'
#
loop_
_entity.id
_entity.type
_entity.pdbx_description
1 polymer ?
#
loop_
_entity_poly.entity_id
_entity_poly.type
_entity_poly.pdbx_seq_one_letter_code
_entity_poly.pdbx_strand_id
1 'polypeptide(L)'
;MLIFPAIDLYDKKVVRLYKGDYSQMTIYSENPLQVAKDFQNAGATCIHIVDLEGAKFGTTPNLEIVKQIAQNTRLFIEVGGGIRNIETIKKYLDCGVNRVILGTAAVIDQEFLKKALNLYGDKIAVGVDVKDGLVAIKGWEEKSTYDCYEFCGLMQSLGVKNIICTDISKDGAMQGTNRQLYQELSKMFSLDITASGGVSTLDDVISLKNLNLYGAIIGKAYYIGSIKLQDALEAVR
;
A
#
# COMPACT_ATOMS: atom_id res chain seq x y z
N MET A 1 -0.71 8.58 -13.90
CA MET A 1 -0.92 7.64 -12.76
C MET A 1 0.43 7.06 -12.37
N LEU A 2 0.72 6.92 -11.06
CA LEU A 2 1.96 6.29 -10.58
C LEU A 2 1.81 4.76 -10.53
N ILE A 3 2.91 4.04 -10.74
CA ILE A 3 2.98 2.59 -10.51
C ILE A 3 3.86 2.35 -9.28
N PHE A 4 3.30 1.70 -8.27
CA PHE A 4 3.97 1.29 -7.06
C PHE A 4 4.25 -0.21 -7.09
N PRO A 5 5.42 -0.67 -7.55
CA PRO A 5 5.80 -2.06 -7.30
C PRO A 5 5.90 -2.28 -5.78
N ALA A 6 5.47 -3.46 -5.32
CA ALA A 6 5.32 -3.71 -3.89
C ALA A 6 6.32 -4.73 -3.35
N ILE A 7 6.84 -4.46 -2.15
CA ILE A 7 7.61 -5.39 -1.32
C ILE A 7 6.85 -5.60 0.00
N ASP A 8 6.47 -6.84 0.28
CA ASP A 8 6.06 -7.25 1.63
C ASP A 8 7.28 -7.85 2.34
N LEU A 9 7.55 -7.38 3.54
CA LEU A 9 8.67 -7.82 4.37
C LEU A 9 8.21 -8.76 5.47
N TYR A 10 8.82 -9.93 5.56
CA TYR A 10 8.70 -10.86 6.67
C TYR A 10 10.03 -11.59 6.88
N ASP A 11 10.51 -11.66 8.11
CA ASP A 11 11.82 -12.24 8.44
C ASP A 11 12.95 -11.71 7.53
N LYS A 12 12.94 -10.38 7.29
CA LYS A 12 13.89 -9.66 6.43
C LYS A 12 13.90 -10.10 4.96
N LYS A 13 12.90 -10.85 4.51
CA LYS A 13 12.75 -11.38 3.15
C LYS A 13 11.60 -10.70 2.43
N VAL A 14 11.64 -10.76 1.11
CA VAL A 14 10.51 -10.37 0.25
C VAL A 14 9.55 -11.54 0.13
N VAL A 15 8.34 -11.32 0.57
CA VAL A 15 7.30 -12.35 0.57
C VAL A 15 6.01 -11.84 -0.08
N ARG A 16 5.07 -12.74 -0.34
CA ARG A 16 3.67 -12.42 -0.63
C ARG A 16 2.76 -13.41 0.08
N LEU A 17 1.66 -12.89 0.61
CA LEU A 17 0.58 -13.68 1.18
C LEU A 17 -0.51 -13.91 0.12
N TYR A 18 -1.28 -14.97 0.23
CA TYR A 18 -2.50 -15.16 -0.51
C TYR A 18 -3.67 -14.64 0.33
N LYS A 19 -4.32 -13.55 -0.10
CA LYS A 19 -5.43 -12.90 0.61
C LYS A 19 -5.13 -12.60 2.09
N GLY A 20 -3.88 -12.25 2.41
CA GLY A 20 -3.45 -11.92 3.77
C GLY A 20 -3.18 -13.13 4.68
N ASP A 21 -3.29 -14.35 4.19
CA ASP A 21 -3.08 -15.57 4.98
C ASP A 21 -1.59 -15.88 5.17
N TYR A 22 -1.10 -15.74 6.40
CA TYR A 22 0.29 -16.02 6.77
C TYR A 22 0.68 -17.49 6.60
N SER A 23 -0.29 -18.43 6.62
CA SER A 23 -0.03 -19.86 6.36
C SER A 23 0.24 -20.15 4.87
N GLN A 24 -0.14 -19.22 4.00
CA GLN A 24 0.04 -19.29 2.55
C GLN A 24 1.06 -18.25 2.05
N MET A 25 2.17 -18.12 2.78
CA MET A 25 3.26 -17.20 2.45
C MET A 25 4.22 -17.83 1.45
N THR A 26 4.58 -17.08 0.41
CA THR A 26 5.61 -17.45 -0.57
C THR A 26 6.77 -16.48 -0.48
N ILE A 27 8.00 -16.99 -0.38
CA ILE A 27 9.23 -16.18 -0.41
C ILE A 27 9.66 -16.01 -1.86
N TYR A 28 9.91 -14.76 -2.28
CA TYR A 28 10.36 -14.41 -3.63
C TYR A 28 11.83 -13.97 -3.67
N SER A 29 12.35 -13.40 -2.58
CA SER A 29 13.75 -13.00 -2.50
C SER A 29 14.21 -12.90 -1.04
N GLU A 30 15.47 -13.26 -0.81
CA GLU A 30 16.16 -13.04 0.47
C GLU A 30 16.87 -11.68 0.52
N ASN A 31 16.84 -10.91 -0.55
CA ASN A 31 17.51 -9.61 -0.65
C ASN A 31 16.53 -8.49 -1.08
N PRO A 32 15.80 -7.88 -0.13
CA PRO A 32 14.84 -6.81 -0.44
C PRO A 32 15.49 -5.57 -1.08
N LEU A 33 16.72 -5.23 -0.71
CA LEU A 33 17.44 -4.11 -1.31
C LEU A 33 17.71 -4.35 -2.81
N GLN A 34 18.07 -5.57 -3.19
CA GLN A 34 18.28 -5.89 -4.60
C GLN A 34 16.97 -5.77 -5.38
N VAL A 35 15.85 -6.28 -4.84
CA VAL A 35 14.53 -6.14 -5.47
C VAL A 35 14.15 -4.67 -5.67
N ALA A 36 14.38 -3.82 -4.67
CA ALA A 36 14.13 -2.38 -4.79
C ALA A 36 15.02 -1.72 -5.87
N LYS A 37 16.28 -2.12 -5.99
CA LYS A 37 17.17 -1.68 -7.07
C LYS A 37 16.69 -2.15 -8.44
N ASP A 38 16.20 -3.38 -8.54
CA ASP A 38 15.64 -3.93 -9.78
C ASP A 38 14.39 -3.13 -10.23
N PHE A 39 13.52 -2.73 -9.28
CA PHE A 39 12.41 -1.82 -9.58
C PHE A 39 12.91 -0.46 -10.11
N GLN A 40 13.89 0.15 -9.44
CA GLN A 40 14.47 1.41 -9.88
C GLN A 40 15.11 1.27 -11.28
N ASN A 41 15.86 0.20 -11.54
CA ASN A 41 16.49 -0.07 -12.83
C ASN A 41 15.46 -0.32 -13.94
N ALA A 42 14.31 -0.85 -13.60
CA ALA A 42 13.17 -0.98 -14.52
C ALA A 42 12.47 0.36 -14.83
N GLY A 43 12.86 1.45 -14.14
CA GLY A 43 12.32 2.79 -14.33
C GLY A 43 11.24 3.21 -13.33
N ALA A 44 10.97 2.44 -12.28
CA ALA A 44 10.09 2.86 -11.21
C ALA A 44 10.64 4.10 -10.49
N THR A 45 9.75 5.00 -10.11
CA THR A 45 10.06 6.20 -9.33
C THR A 45 9.57 6.10 -7.89
N CYS A 46 8.73 5.12 -7.59
CA CYS A 46 8.15 4.89 -6.28
C CYS A 46 8.07 3.40 -5.96
N ILE A 47 7.89 3.09 -4.68
CA ILE A 47 7.76 1.72 -4.14
C ILE A 47 6.80 1.72 -2.96
N HIS A 48 5.98 0.67 -2.87
CA HIS A 48 5.11 0.38 -1.73
C HIS A 48 5.73 -0.73 -0.88
N ILE A 49 5.91 -0.50 0.42
CA ILE A 49 6.49 -1.47 1.36
C ILE A 49 5.50 -1.77 2.48
N VAL A 50 5.33 -3.04 2.79
CA VAL A 50 4.54 -3.48 3.96
C VAL A 50 5.43 -4.28 4.89
N ASP A 51 5.57 -3.83 6.15
CA ASP A 51 6.15 -4.62 7.23
C ASP A 51 5.07 -5.54 7.81
N LEU A 52 5.01 -6.79 7.33
CA LEU A 52 4.01 -7.76 7.75
C LEU A 52 4.16 -8.17 9.22
N GLU A 53 5.38 -8.21 9.74
CA GLU A 53 5.61 -8.48 11.16
C GLU A 53 5.20 -7.28 12.00
N GLY A 54 5.45 -6.06 11.51
CA GLY A 54 4.92 -4.84 12.09
C GLY A 54 3.40 -4.86 12.17
N ALA A 55 2.73 -5.26 11.08
CA ALA A 55 1.28 -5.39 11.03
C ALA A 55 0.77 -6.36 12.09
N LYS A 56 1.42 -7.52 12.22
CA LYS A 56 1.04 -8.60 13.14
C LYS A 56 1.34 -8.29 14.60
N PHE A 57 2.55 -7.79 14.89
CA PHE A 57 3.05 -7.67 16.25
C PHE A 57 3.11 -6.23 16.78
N GLY A 58 2.93 -5.22 15.93
CA GLY A 58 3.00 -3.81 16.31
C GLY A 58 4.41 -3.30 16.60
N THR A 59 5.42 -4.01 16.10
CA THR A 59 6.84 -3.68 16.21
C THR A 59 7.40 -3.21 14.86
N THR A 60 8.69 -2.92 14.76
CA THR A 60 9.33 -2.49 13.51
C THR A 60 10.58 -3.32 13.21
N PRO A 61 10.46 -4.66 13.08
CA PRO A 61 11.63 -5.54 12.95
C PRO A 61 12.36 -5.34 11.61
N ASN A 62 11.65 -4.86 10.58
CA ASN A 62 12.22 -4.64 9.25
C ASN A 62 12.66 -3.19 9.00
N LEU A 63 12.66 -2.31 10.02
CA LEU A 63 13.02 -0.89 9.89
C LEU A 63 14.41 -0.71 9.26
N GLU A 64 15.39 -1.53 9.65
CA GLU A 64 16.75 -1.41 9.10
C GLU A 64 16.80 -1.75 7.60
N ILE A 65 15.99 -2.70 7.13
CA ILE A 65 15.85 -3.01 5.70
C ILE A 65 15.23 -1.83 4.95
N VAL A 66 14.16 -1.25 5.49
CA VAL A 66 13.52 -0.05 4.90
C VAL A 66 14.51 1.10 4.81
N LYS A 67 15.31 1.33 5.85
CA LYS A 67 16.39 2.34 5.87
C LYS A 67 17.44 2.08 4.80
N GLN A 68 17.89 0.82 4.65
CA GLN A 68 18.85 0.45 3.59
C GLN A 68 18.28 0.74 2.19
N ILE A 69 17.01 0.44 1.94
CA ILE A 69 16.34 0.76 0.68
C ILE A 69 16.34 2.29 0.47
N ALA A 70 15.95 3.07 1.49
CA ALA A 70 15.88 4.53 1.40
C ALA A 70 17.25 5.17 1.12
N GLN A 71 18.31 4.64 1.71
CA GLN A 71 19.68 5.17 1.54
C GLN A 71 20.34 4.76 0.22
N ASN A 72 19.91 3.67 -0.40
CA ASN A 72 20.57 3.08 -1.58
C ASN A 72 19.75 3.13 -2.85
N THR A 73 18.57 3.77 -2.82
CA THR A 73 17.72 4.02 -3.98
C THR A 73 17.26 5.47 -4.01
N ARG A 74 16.68 5.91 -5.14
CA ARG A 74 16.06 7.23 -5.30
C ARG A 74 14.52 7.11 -5.36
N LEU A 75 13.98 5.98 -4.94
CA LEU A 75 12.57 5.72 -4.99
C LEU A 75 11.83 6.56 -3.95
N PHE A 76 10.67 7.08 -4.32
CA PHE A 76 9.69 7.57 -3.36
C PHE A 76 9.15 6.35 -2.60
N ILE A 77 9.39 6.29 -1.31
CA ILE A 77 9.04 5.14 -0.47
C ILE A 77 7.81 5.47 0.34
N GLU A 78 6.75 4.65 0.18
CA GLU A 78 5.67 4.60 1.15
C GLU A 78 5.71 3.28 1.91
N VAL A 79 5.47 3.35 3.24
CA VAL A 79 5.54 2.17 4.11
C VAL A 79 4.32 2.07 5.01
N GLY A 80 3.77 0.86 5.12
CA GLY A 80 2.73 0.48 6.06
C GLY A 80 3.13 -0.74 6.88
N GLY A 81 2.28 -1.11 7.84
CA GLY A 81 2.47 -2.27 8.70
C GLY A 81 2.62 -1.91 10.17
N GLY A 82 1.51 -1.98 10.93
CA GLY A 82 1.51 -1.88 12.39
C GLY A 82 1.87 -0.52 13.00
N ILE A 83 1.82 0.56 12.25
CA ILE A 83 2.16 1.91 12.71
C ILE A 83 0.98 2.45 13.54
N ARG A 84 1.20 2.60 14.86
CA ARG A 84 0.14 2.88 15.84
C ARG A 84 0.43 4.06 16.76
N ASN A 85 1.54 4.77 16.59
CA ASN A 85 1.94 5.91 17.40
C ASN A 85 2.87 6.86 16.64
N ILE A 86 2.98 8.10 17.15
CA ILE A 86 3.78 9.18 16.55
C ILE A 86 5.28 8.83 16.50
N GLU A 87 5.78 8.12 17.49
CA GLU A 87 7.18 7.73 17.55
C GLU A 87 7.56 6.79 16.41
N THR A 88 6.69 5.83 16.09
CA THR A 88 6.90 4.92 14.94
C THR A 88 6.84 5.66 13.62
N ILE A 89 5.90 6.61 13.44
CA ILE A 89 5.87 7.48 12.26
C ILE A 89 7.21 8.21 12.11
N LYS A 90 7.68 8.84 13.20
CA LYS A 90 8.95 9.58 13.21
C LYS A 90 10.12 8.69 12.83
N LYS A 91 10.21 7.46 13.39
CA LYS A 91 11.29 6.50 13.06
C LYS A 91 11.36 6.21 11.56
N TYR A 92 10.24 5.94 10.90
CA TYR A 92 10.22 5.70 9.45
C TYR A 92 10.61 6.94 8.65
N LEU A 93 10.07 8.11 8.98
CA LEU A 93 10.39 9.35 8.28
C LEU A 93 11.87 9.74 8.45
N ASP A 94 12.44 9.58 9.65
CA ASP A 94 13.85 9.83 9.94
C ASP A 94 14.79 8.88 9.16
N CYS A 95 14.32 7.69 8.78
CA CYS A 95 15.06 6.75 7.94
C CYS A 95 15.08 7.13 6.46
N GLY A 96 14.33 8.16 6.03
CA GLY A 96 14.24 8.58 4.64
C GLY A 96 13.00 8.09 3.91
N VAL A 97 12.03 7.48 4.61
CA VAL A 97 10.70 7.16 4.07
C VAL A 97 9.96 8.45 3.75
N ASN A 98 9.30 8.51 2.61
CA ASN A 98 8.60 9.71 2.14
C ASN A 98 7.15 9.78 2.65
N ARG A 99 6.49 8.62 2.81
CA ARG A 99 5.08 8.52 3.23
C ARG A 99 4.88 7.32 4.14
N VAL A 100 4.07 7.50 5.18
CA VAL A 100 3.69 6.47 6.14
C VAL A 100 2.21 6.16 5.98
N ILE A 101 1.84 4.88 5.97
CA ILE A 101 0.47 4.42 5.77
C ILE A 101 -0.10 3.95 7.10
N LEU A 102 -1.20 4.56 7.52
CA LEU A 102 -1.95 4.20 8.72
C LEU A 102 -3.20 3.39 8.31
N GLY A 103 -3.25 2.12 8.70
CA GLY A 103 -4.43 1.26 8.50
C GLY A 103 -5.32 1.26 9.74
N THR A 104 -5.31 0.17 10.50
CA THR A 104 -6.14 -0.02 11.70
C THR A 104 -6.14 1.18 12.64
N ALA A 105 -5.00 1.83 12.87
CA ALA A 105 -4.91 2.97 13.77
C ALA A 105 -5.75 4.17 13.30
N ALA A 106 -5.88 4.41 12.01
CA ALA A 106 -6.72 5.46 11.47
C ALA A 106 -8.23 5.16 11.65
N VAL A 107 -8.61 3.87 11.72
CA VAL A 107 -10.00 3.45 11.92
C VAL A 107 -10.40 3.58 13.39
N ILE A 108 -9.54 3.14 14.32
CA ILE A 108 -9.89 3.01 15.74
C ILE A 108 -9.54 4.24 16.58
N ASP A 109 -8.61 5.09 16.13
CA ASP A 109 -8.11 6.26 16.87
C ASP A 109 -8.01 7.49 15.95
N GLN A 110 -9.13 8.18 15.78
CA GLN A 110 -9.19 9.40 14.97
C GLN A 110 -8.38 10.56 15.57
N GLU A 111 -8.22 10.62 16.88
CA GLU A 111 -7.42 11.67 17.52
C GLU A 111 -5.93 11.47 17.22
N PHE A 112 -5.47 10.23 17.23
CA PHE A 112 -4.13 9.89 16.74
C PHE A 112 -3.95 10.28 15.28
N LEU A 113 -4.93 9.95 14.39
CA LEU A 113 -4.87 10.33 12.99
C LEU A 113 -4.79 11.85 12.80
N LYS A 114 -5.66 12.62 13.47
CA LYS A 114 -5.64 14.09 13.43
C LYS A 114 -4.28 14.64 13.88
N LYS A 115 -3.72 14.11 14.97
CA LYS A 115 -2.39 14.48 15.45
C LYS A 115 -1.30 14.18 14.43
N ALA A 116 -1.35 13.01 13.79
CA ALA A 116 -0.39 12.61 12.76
C ALA A 116 -0.47 13.55 11.54
N LEU A 117 -1.70 13.87 11.07
CA LEU A 117 -1.92 14.80 9.95
C LEU A 117 -1.42 16.22 10.28
N ASN A 118 -1.67 16.72 11.49
CA ASN A 118 -1.19 18.03 11.92
C ASN A 118 0.35 18.11 11.96
N LEU A 119 1.03 17.03 12.33
CA LEU A 119 2.49 17.00 12.44
C LEU A 119 3.19 16.74 11.11
N TYR A 120 2.60 15.94 10.24
CA TYR A 120 3.30 15.38 9.09
C TYR A 120 2.59 15.63 7.74
N GLY A 121 1.33 16.09 7.75
CA GLY A 121 0.59 16.48 6.55
C GLY A 121 0.54 15.37 5.49
N ASP A 122 0.96 15.72 4.28
CA ASP A 122 0.94 14.84 3.10
C ASP A 122 1.87 13.62 3.19
N LYS A 123 2.71 13.55 4.23
CA LYS A 123 3.51 12.35 4.54
C LYS A 123 2.70 11.24 5.20
N ILE A 124 1.41 11.48 5.49
CA ILE A 124 0.49 10.47 6.00
C ILE A 124 -0.47 10.08 4.89
N ALA A 125 -0.60 8.78 4.67
CA ALA A 125 -1.66 8.16 3.90
C ALA A 125 -2.49 7.22 4.78
N VAL A 126 -3.71 6.91 4.37
CA VAL A 126 -4.57 5.96 5.07
C VAL A 126 -4.79 4.72 4.21
N GLY A 127 -4.55 3.54 4.79
CA GLY A 127 -4.90 2.25 4.20
C GLY A 127 -6.38 1.94 4.45
N VAL A 128 -7.11 1.69 3.38
CA VAL A 128 -8.54 1.34 3.38
C VAL A 128 -8.67 -0.05 2.77
N ASP A 129 -8.57 -1.07 3.61
CA ASP A 129 -8.65 -2.46 3.18
C ASP A 129 -10.10 -2.92 3.25
N VAL A 130 -10.68 -3.34 2.12
CA VAL A 130 -12.11 -3.59 1.96
C VAL A 130 -12.38 -5.09 1.87
N LYS A 131 -13.28 -5.57 2.71
CA LYS A 131 -13.81 -6.95 2.70
C LYS A 131 -15.33 -6.94 2.81
N ASP A 132 -16.00 -7.43 1.78
CA ASP A 132 -17.47 -7.45 1.68
C ASP A 132 -18.11 -6.05 1.93
N GLY A 133 -17.52 -5.00 1.36
CA GLY A 133 -17.97 -3.61 1.47
C GLY A 133 -17.53 -2.88 2.75
N LEU A 134 -17.08 -3.58 3.78
CA LEU A 134 -16.66 -3.00 5.06
C LEU A 134 -15.15 -2.83 5.13
N VAL A 135 -14.69 -1.82 5.89
CA VAL A 135 -13.27 -1.60 6.17
C VAL A 135 -12.76 -2.66 7.14
N ALA A 136 -11.73 -3.39 6.73
CA ALA A 136 -11.07 -4.40 7.56
C ALA A 136 -9.96 -3.78 8.43
N ILE A 137 -9.74 -4.37 9.59
CA ILE A 137 -8.74 -3.96 10.58
C ILE A 137 -7.95 -5.15 11.10
N LYS A 138 -6.90 -4.88 11.89
CA LYS A 138 -6.08 -5.92 12.56
C LYS A 138 -5.50 -6.94 11.58
N GLY A 139 -4.90 -6.47 10.48
CA GLY A 139 -4.32 -7.39 9.48
C GLY A 139 -5.36 -8.21 8.74
N TRP A 140 -6.56 -7.64 8.52
CA TRP A 140 -7.71 -8.23 7.82
C TRP A 140 -8.46 -9.33 8.60
N GLU A 141 -8.14 -9.51 9.88
CA GLU A 141 -8.77 -10.51 10.75
C GLU A 141 -10.16 -10.09 11.22
N GLU A 142 -10.41 -8.78 11.35
CA GLU A 142 -11.67 -8.22 11.80
C GLU A 142 -12.22 -7.21 10.80
N LYS A 143 -13.54 -7.03 10.77
CA LYS A 143 -14.22 -5.96 10.05
C LYS A 143 -14.60 -4.86 11.04
N SER A 144 -14.41 -3.61 10.64
CA SER A 144 -14.98 -2.46 11.36
C SER A 144 -16.47 -2.32 11.06
N THR A 145 -17.10 -1.35 11.69
CA THR A 145 -18.49 -0.98 11.40
C THR A 145 -18.63 0.00 10.23
N TYR A 146 -17.51 0.51 9.72
CA TYR A 146 -17.51 1.47 8.62
C TYR A 146 -17.67 0.78 7.27
N ASP A 147 -18.64 1.26 6.49
CA ASP A 147 -18.67 1.06 5.05
C ASP A 147 -17.48 1.77 4.39
N CYS A 148 -16.99 1.25 3.27
CA CYS A 148 -15.83 1.80 2.56
C CYS A 148 -16.04 3.27 2.16
N TYR A 149 -17.21 3.61 1.64
CA TYR A 149 -17.49 4.96 1.14
C TYR A 149 -17.68 5.94 2.30
N GLU A 150 -18.39 5.54 3.36
CA GLU A 150 -18.51 6.34 4.59
C GLU A 150 -17.14 6.65 5.18
N PHE A 151 -16.26 5.66 5.24
CA PHE A 151 -14.92 5.84 5.78
C PHE A 151 -14.06 6.76 4.89
N CYS A 152 -14.11 6.61 3.57
CA CYS A 152 -13.39 7.51 2.66
C CYS A 152 -13.91 8.96 2.78
N GLY A 153 -15.21 9.17 2.93
CA GLY A 153 -15.78 10.48 3.19
C GLY A 153 -15.30 11.08 4.50
N LEU A 154 -15.25 10.28 5.57
CA LEU A 154 -14.69 10.69 6.86
C LEU A 154 -13.19 11.06 6.72
N MET A 155 -12.39 10.25 6.03
CA MET A 155 -10.97 10.55 5.80
C MET A 155 -10.79 11.88 5.05
N GLN A 156 -11.55 12.10 3.99
CA GLN A 156 -11.53 13.38 3.27
C GLN A 156 -11.91 14.56 4.18
N SER A 157 -12.93 14.42 5.03
CA SER A 157 -13.36 15.47 5.96
C SER A 157 -12.31 15.80 7.03
N LEU A 158 -11.48 14.83 7.40
CA LEU A 158 -10.37 15.00 8.34
C LEU A 158 -9.10 15.57 7.69
N GLY A 159 -9.12 15.80 6.36
CA GLY A 159 -7.99 16.37 5.63
C GLY A 159 -6.95 15.35 5.15
N VAL A 160 -7.28 14.06 5.15
CA VAL A 160 -6.46 13.03 4.48
C VAL A 160 -6.47 13.34 2.98
N LYS A 161 -5.30 13.32 2.34
CA LYS A 161 -5.18 13.51 0.89
C LYS A 161 -5.00 12.19 0.15
N ASN A 162 -4.25 11.26 0.73
CA ASN A 162 -3.85 10.02 0.06
C ASN A 162 -4.47 8.81 0.75
N ILE A 163 -5.15 7.96 -0.02
CA ILE A 163 -5.61 6.65 0.43
C ILE A 163 -5.05 5.54 -0.44
N ILE A 164 -4.72 4.41 0.19
CA ILE A 164 -4.43 3.16 -0.48
C ILE A 164 -5.66 2.26 -0.25
N CYS A 165 -6.45 2.04 -1.29
CA CYS A 165 -7.64 1.22 -1.18
C CYS A 165 -7.35 -0.18 -1.71
N THR A 166 -7.49 -1.21 -0.85
CA THR A 166 -7.25 -2.62 -1.20
C THR A 166 -8.56 -3.40 -1.20
N ASP A 167 -8.92 -4.00 -2.33
CA ASP A 167 -9.93 -5.08 -2.31
C ASP A 167 -9.25 -6.39 -1.90
N ILE A 168 -9.47 -6.80 -0.64
CA ILE A 168 -8.87 -8.01 -0.05
C ILE A 168 -9.25 -9.27 -0.83
N SER A 169 -10.47 -9.33 -1.39
CA SER A 169 -10.94 -10.50 -2.14
C SER A 169 -10.12 -10.74 -3.41
N LYS A 170 -9.49 -9.69 -3.93
CA LYS A 170 -8.67 -9.69 -5.15
C LYS A 170 -7.19 -9.81 -4.87
N ASP A 171 -6.73 -9.50 -3.64
CA ASP A 171 -5.29 -9.47 -3.34
C ASP A 171 -4.65 -10.85 -3.46
N GLY A 172 -3.56 -10.92 -4.23
CA GLY A 172 -2.85 -12.17 -4.51
C GLY A 172 -3.63 -13.21 -5.33
N ALA A 173 -4.91 -12.96 -5.68
CA ALA A 173 -5.78 -13.93 -6.37
C ALA A 173 -5.54 -14.02 -7.89
N MET A 174 -4.90 -13.00 -8.51
CA MET A 174 -4.66 -12.95 -9.96
C MET A 174 -5.96 -13.03 -10.80
N GLN A 175 -7.03 -12.39 -10.33
CA GLN A 175 -8.37 -12.43 -10.95
C GLN A 175 -8.85 -11.06 -11.45
N GLY A 176 -7.92 -10.15 -11.68
CA GLY A 176 -8.22 -8.76 -12.05
C GLY A 176 -8.57 -7.91 -10.83
N THR A 177 -8.46 -6.59 -11.00
CA THR A 177 -8.75 -5.61 -9.96
C THR A 177 -10.24 -5.22 -9.92
N ASN A 178 -10.70 -4.63 -8.81
CA ASN A 178 -12.09 -4.20 -8.65
C ASN A 178 -12.33 -2.82 -9.30
N ARG A 179 -12.46 -2.80 -10.64
CA ARG A 179 -12.64 -1.57 -11.43
C ARG A 179 -13.86 -0.76 -10.99
N GLN A 180 -14.95 -1.44 -10.59
CA GLN A 180 -16.18 -0.77 -10.17
C GLN A 180 -15.94 0.03 -8.88
N LEU A 181 -15.32 -0.56 -7.87
CA LEU A 181 -14.99 0.11 -6.61
C LEU A 181 -14.19 1.39 -6.87
N TYR A 182 -13.12 1.31 -7.68
CA TYR A 182 -12.27 2.46 -7.94
C TYR A 182 -12.96 3.53 -8.79
N GLN A 183 -13.85 3.13 -9.72
CA GLN A 183 -14.66 4.06 -10.49
C GLN A 183 -15.63 4.85 -9.59
N GLU A 184 -16.25 4.18 -8.63
CA GLU A 184 -17.16 4.82 -7.68
C GLU A 184 -16.40 5.77 -6.75
N LEU A 185 -15.30 5.31 -6.15
CA LEU A 185 -14.46 6.13 -5.28
C LEU A 185 -13.92 7.37 -5.99
N SER A 186 -13.43 7.24 -7.23
CA SER A 186 -12.87 8.38 -8.00
C SER A 186 -13.92 9.41 -8.39
N LYS A 187 -15.21 9.04 -8.49
CA LYS A 187 -16.31 9.97 -8.75
C LYS A 187 -16.82 10.67 -7.49
N MET A 188 -16.76 9.98 -6.34
CA MET A 188 -17.35 10.46 -5.10
C MET A 188 -16.41 11.38 -4.31
N PHE A 189 -15.09 11.16 -4.41
CA PHE A 189 -14.12 11.81 -3.53
C PHE A 189 -13.00 12.51 -4.30
N SER A 190 -12.53 13.63 -3.75
CA SER A 190 -11.35 14.37 -4.23
C SER A 190 -10.09 13.91 -3.47
N LEU A 191 -9.87 12.59 -3.43
CA LEU A 191 -8.74 11.95 -2.78
C LEU A 191 -7.76 11.42 -3.82
N ASP A 192 -6.47 11.45 -3.50
CA ASP A 192 -5.44 10.74 -4.24
C ASP A 192 -5.54 9.24 -3.94
N ILE A 193 -6.23 8.50 -4.83
CA ILE A 193 -6.53 7.09 -4.63
C ILE A 193 -5.47 6.23 -5.30
N THR A 194 -4.82 5.36 -4.54
CA THR A 194 -3.97 4.28 -5.03
C THR A 194 -4.74 2.96 -4.96
N ALA A 195 -4.95 2.33 -6.11
CA ALA A 195 -5.61 1.03 -6.20
C ALA A 195 -4.68 -0.11 -5.78
N SER A 196 -5.17 -1.02 -4.97
CA SER A 196 -4.45 -2.21 -4.47
C SER A 196 -5.36 -3.44 -4.52
N GLY A 197 -4.74 -4.60 -4.73
CA GLY A 197 -5.44 -5.88 -4.84
C GLY A 197 -5.87 -6.22 -6.28
N GLY A 198 -5.35 -7.33 -6.79
CA GLY A 198 -5.78 -7.94 -8.04
C GLY A 198 -5.24 -7.33 -9.33
N VAL A 199 -4.38 -6.32 -9.31
CA VAL A 199 -3.72 -5.82 -10.54
C VAL A 199 -2.85 -6.94 -11.10
N SER A 200 -3.33 -7.61 -12.15
CA SER A 200 -2.78 -8.87 -12.65
C SER A 200 -2.40 -8.84 -14.12
N THR A 201 -2.92 -7.89 -14.88
CA THR A 201 -2.69 -7.71 -16.32
C THR A 201 -2.39 -6.25 -16.66
N LEU A 202 -1.81 -6.02 -17.84
CA LEU A 202 -1.60 -4.68 -18.37
C LEU A 202 -2.94 -3.95 -18.63
N ASP A 203 -3.99 -4.69 -18.97
CA ASP A 203 -5.34 -4.15 -19.13
C ASP A 203 -5.92 -3.62 -17.82
N ASP A 204 -5.60 -4.25 -16.67
CA ASP A 204 -5.95 -3.69 -15.36
C ASP A 204 -5.28 -2.34 -15.14
N VAL A 205 -3.98 -2.23 -15.45
CA VAL A 205 -3.22 -0.97 -15.33
C VAL A 205 -3.82 0.14 -16.19
N ILE A 206 -4.11 -0.16 -17.47
CA ILE A 206 -4.71 0.80 -18.41
C ILE A 206 -6.10 1.23 -17.93
N SER A 207 -6.89 0.27 -17.45
CA SER A 207 -8.24 0.57 -16.93
C SER A 207 -8.20 1.51 -15.75
N LEU A 208 -7.28 1.29 -14.80
CA LEU A 208 -7.10 2.17 -13.63
C LEU A 208 -6.59 3.56 -14.02
N LYS A 209 -5.69 3.65 -15.02
CA LYS A 209 -5.25 4.93 -15.59
C LYS A 209 -6.43 5.73 -16.15
N ASN A 210 -7.34 5.07 -16.88
CA ASN A 210 -8.51 5.71 -17.48
C ASN A 210 -9.53 6.23 -16.45
N LEU A 211 -9.45 5.76 -15.20
CA LEU A 211 -10.23 6.27 -14.06
C LEU A 211 -9.57 7.50 -13.40
N ASN A 212 -8.43 7.97 -13.93
CA ASN A 212 -7.64 9.08 -13.37
C ASN A 212 -7.19 8.87 -11.92
N LEU A 213 -6.91 7.64 -11.53
CA LEU A 213 -6.39 7.34 -10.21
C LEU A 213 -4.98 7.91 -10.01
N TYR A 214 -4.64 8.21 -8.77
CA TYR A 214 -3.31 8.66 -8.37
C TYR A 214 -2.25 7.58 -8.63
N GLY A 215 -2.54 6.33 -8.23
CA GLY A 215 -1.60 5.23 -8.37
C GLY A 215 -2.25 3.85 -8.46
N ALA A 216 -1.43 2.87 -8.79
CA ALA A 216 -1.77 1.44 -8.75
C ALA A 216 -0.59 0.65 -8.17
N ILE A 217 -0.88 -0.28 -7.26
CA ILE A 217 0.11 -1.19 -6.68
C ILE A 217 0.18 -2.46 -7.50
N ILE A 218 1.39 -2.84 -7.92
CA ILE A 218 1.68 -4.11 -8.58
C ILE A 218 2.51 -4.98 -7.61
N GLY A 219 1.88 -6.03 -7.09
CA GLY A 219 2.52 -7.00 -6.20
C GLY A 219 2.83 -8.30 -6.92
N LYS A 220 2.06 -9.36 -6.63
CA LYS A 220 2.29 -10.73 -7.10
C LYS A 220 2.50 -10.84 -8.62
N ALA A 221 1.79 -10.04 -9.41
CA ALA A 221 1.88 -10.06 -10.87
C ALA A 221 3.31 -9.80 -11.40
N TYR A 222 4.08 -8.94 -10.73
CA TYR A 222 5.49 -8.74 -11.03
C TYR A 222 6.31 -10.01 -10.76
N TYR A 223 6.18 -10.57 -9.57
CA TYR A 223 7.03 -11.69 -9.12
C TYR A 223 6.82 -12.98 -9.93
N ILE A 224 5.62 -13.21 -10.42
CA ILE A 224 5.31 -14.37 -11.28
C ILE A 224 5.47 -14.09 -12.78
N GLY A 225 5.93 -12.86 -13.15
CA GLY A 225 6.16 -12.46 -14.54
C GLY A 225 4.88 -12.21 -15.36
N SER A 226 3.72 -12.06 -14.72
CA SER A 226 2.46 -11.74 -15.40
C SER A 226 2.44 -10.32 -15.95
N ILE A 227 3.10 -9.39 -15.24
CA ILE A 227 3.30 -8.01 -15.69
C ILE A 227 4.80 -7.72 -15.67
N LYS A 228 5.37 -7.29 -16.80
CA LYS A 228 6.69 -6.66 -16.81
C LYS A 228 6.54 -5.23 -16.33
N LEU A 229 7.38 -4.84 -15.36
CA LEU A 229 7.27 -3.51 -14.74
C LEU A 229 7.47 -2.37 -15.75
N GLN A 230 8.39 -2.55 -16.72
CA GLN A 230 8.61 -1.58 -17.79
C GLN A 230 7.34 -1.33 -18.62
N ASP A 231 6.64 -2.41 -19.01
CA ASP A 231 5.41 -2.32 -19.82
C ASP A 231 4.32 -1.56 -19.05
N ALA A 232 4.19 -1.82 -17.74
CA ALA A 232 3.24 -1.10 -16.87
C ALA A 232 3.58 0.39 -16.73
N LEU A 233 4.87 0.72 -16.60
CA LEU A 233 5.35 2.11 -16.51
C LEU A 233 5.13 2.86 -17.83
N GLU A 234 5.32 2.20 -18.98
CA GLU A 234 5.05 2.79 -20.29
C GLU A 234 3.56 3.03 -20.50
N ALA A 235 2.72 2.08 -20.11
CA ALA A 235 1.27 2.18 -20.24
C ALA A 235 0.65 3.38 -19.51
N VAL A 236 1.32 3.92 -18.50
CA VAL A 236 0.81 5.04 -17.68
C VAL A 236 1.45 6.40 -17.99
N ARG A 237 2.42 6.46 -18.90
CA ARG A 237 3.00 7.70 -19.44
C ARG A 237 2.03 8.40 -20.40
#